data_91cc688d184c921c8db144d63ba46369
#
_entry.id   91cc688d184c921c8db144d63ba46369
#
_cell.length_a   1.000
_cell.length_b   1.000
_cell.length_c   1.000
_cell.angle_alpha   90.00
_cell.angle_beta   90.00
_cell.angle_gamma   90.00
#
_symmetry.space_group_name_H-M   'P 1'
#
loop_
_entity.id
_entity.type
_entity.pdbx_description
1 polymer ?
#
loop_
_entity_poly.entity_id
_entity_poly.type
_entity_poly.pdbx_seq_one_letter_code
_entity_poly.pdbx_strand_id
1 'polypeptide(L)'
;MEITAALRPMLGSLAKPDGVFGRVGRADAGTVEEHVYGLVLEAQEAWAPYAVAGAQGPTSPAEVGEALKKTTEEQAVALMTCLSAEDLVYPGRMRRDPEHARRAAERVVRLLGWDAVWWTNIEPFDGGHAWNPVSRHTFDGVVAGVGNGAVVALLQVGDD
;
A
#
# COMPACT_ATOMS: atom_id res chain seq x y z
N MET A 1 25.36 -2.03 2.67
CA MET A 1 24.19 -2.61 3.34
C MET A 1 23.00 -2.54 2.42
N GLU A 2 22.35 -3.66 2.22
CA GLU A 2 21.17 -3.70 1.38
C GLU A 2 19.95 -3.20 2.14
N ILE A 3 19.33 -2.10 1.69
CA ILE A 3 18.23 -1.50 2.44
C ILE A 3 16.97 -2.36 2.43
N THR A 4 16.81 -3.25 1.44
CA THR A 4 15.66 -4.16 1.39
C THR A 4 15.56 -5.03 2.65
N ALA A 5 16.70 -5.48 3.17
CA ALA A 5 16.73 -6.26 4.41
C ALA A 5 16.28 -5.45 5.62
N ALA A 6 16.60 -4.17 5.67
CA ALA A 6 16.16 -3.26 6.73
C ALA A 6 14.67 -2.89 6.60
N LEU A 7 14.17 -2.79 5.36
CA LEU A 7 12.78 -2.42 5.09
C LEU A 7 11.78 -3.53 5.40
N ARG A 8 12.15 -4.79 5.19
CA ARG A 8 11.22 -5.93 5.36
C ARG A 8 10.54 -5.99 6.73
N PRO A 9 11.25 -5.90 7.86
CA PRO A 9 10.56 -5.93 9.15
C PRO A 9 9.66 -4.72 9.37
N MET A 10 9.97 -3.58 8.76
CA MET A 10 9.14 -2.37 8.87
C MET A 10 7.83 -2.53 8.11
N LEU A 11 7.89 -3.02 6.86
CA LEU A 11 6.69 -3.32 6.09
C LEU A 11 5.89 -4.44 6.74
N GLY A 12 6.56 -5.46 7.29
CA GLY A 12 5.91 -6.52 8.06
C GLY A 12 5.18 -5.99 9.28
N SER A 13 5.74 -5.00 9.97
CA SER A 13 5.07 -4.33 11.08
C SER A 13 3.83 -3.57 10.62
N LEU A 14 3.92 -2.84 9.52
CA LEU A 14 2.79 -2.10 8.96
C LEU A 14 1.68 -3.03 8.46
N ALA A 15 2.04 -4.18 7.92
CA ALA A 15 1.12 -5.16 7.35
C ALA A 15 0.57 -6.16 8.38
N LYS A 16 0.71 -5.89 9.66
CA LYS A 16 0.29 -6.79 10.74
C LYS A 16 -1.23 -7.02 10.82
N PRO A 17 -2.10 -6.00 10.67
CA PRO A 17 -3.54 -6.23 10.67
C PRO A 17 -4.02 -7.08 9.49
N ASP A 18 -5.09 -7.86 9.70
CA ASP A 18 -5.69 -8.67 8.64
C ASP A 18 -6.16 -7.80 7.47
N GLY A 19 -5.91 -8.25 6.25
CA GLY A 19 -6.25 -7.51 5.04
C GLY A 19 -5.23 -6.46 4.65
N VAL A 20 -4.13 -6.34 5.39
CA VAL A 20 -3.03 -5.43 5.07
C VAL A 20 -1.83 -6.24 4.62
N PHE A 21 -1.27 -5.89 3.47
CA PHE A 21 -0.18 -6.62 2.82
C PHE A 21 0.97 -5.67 2.50
N GLY A 22 2.17 -6.13 2.73
CA GLY A 22 3.39 -5.36 2.44
C GLY A 22 4.30 -6.08 1.47
N ARG A 23 5.05 -5.30 0.69
CA ARG A 23 6.03 -5.85 -0.25
C ARG A 23 7.27 -4.97 -0.27
N VAL A 24 8.42 -5.63 -0.27
CA VAL A 24 9.71 -4.97 -0.46
C VAL A 24 10.41 -5.69 -1.60
N GLY A 25 10.90 -4.94 -2.57
CA GLY A 25 11.63 -5.49 -3.70
C GLY A 25 12.77 -4.57 -4.11
N ARG A 26 13.52 -5.01 -5.12
CA ARG A 26 14.59 -4.21 -5.72
C ARG A 26 14.02 -3.37 -6.86
N ALA A 27 14.47 -2.14 -6.96
CA ALA A 27 14.02 -1.24 -8.01
C ALA A 27 14.42 -1.72 -9.42
N ASP A 28 15.51 -2.51 -9.52
CA ASP A 28 15.97 -3.08 -10.79
C ASP A 28 15.25 -4.39 -11.17
N ALA A 29 14.38 -4.91 -10.31
CA ALA A 29 13.64 -6.15 -10.53
C ALA A 29 12.25 -5.95 -11.15
N GLY A 30 11.88 -4.71 -11.47
CA GLY A 30 10.60 -4.40 -12.09
C GLY A 30 10.19 -2.96 -11.81
N THR A 31 9.16 -2.51 -12.51
CA THR A 31 8.57 -1.17 -12.31
C THR A 31 7.72 -1.14 -11.05
N VAL A 32 7.35 0.06 -10.60
CA VAL A 32 6.45 0.19 -9.45
C VAL A 32 5.09 -0.46 -9.74
N GLU A 33 4.58 -0.33 -10.97
CA GLU A 33 3.32 -0.95 -11.39
C GLU A 33 3.39 -2.48 -11.31
N GLU A 34 4.52 -3.05 -11.72
CA GLU A 34 4.72 -4.50 -11.65
C GLU A 34 4.78 -5.00 -10.21
N HIS A 35 5.46 -4.27 -9.31
CA HIS A 35 5.52 -4.62 -7.90
C HIS A 35 4.15 -4.50 -7.22
N VAL A 36 3.41 -3.44 -7.50
CA VAL A 36 2.06 -3.26 -6.95
C VAL A 36 1.11 -4.33 -7.50
N TYR A 37 1.17 -4.62 -8.78
CA TYR A 37 0.36 -5.67 -9.40
C TYR A 37 0.62 -7.03 -8.73
N GLY A 38 1.89 -7.38 -8.50
CA GLY A 38 2.24 -8.61 -7.79
C GLY A 38 1.65 -8.66 -6.38
N LEU A 39 1.69 -7.53 -5.66
CA LEU A 39 1.10 -7.43 -4.33
C LEU A 39 -0.43 -7.55 -4.37
N VAL A 40 -1.08 -6.95 -5.36
CA VAL A 40 -2.53 -7.06 -5.55
C VAL A 40 -2.94 -8.52 -5.79
N LEU A 41 -2.22 -9.25 -6.65
CA LEU A 41 -2.51 -10.65 -6.91
C LEU A 41 -2.34 -11.50 -5.64
N GLU A 42 -1.29 -11.25 -4.88
CA GLU A 42 -1.05 -11.94 -3.61
C GLU A 42 -2.19 -11.68 -2.62
N ALA A 43 -2.61 -10.43 -2.49
CA ALA A 43 -3.70 -10.03 -1.62
C ALA A 43 -5.04 -10.65 -2.05
N GLN A 44 -5.32 -10.67 -3.34
CA GLN A 44 -6.56 -11.26 -3.88
C GLN A 44 -6.63 -12.76 -3.62
N GLU A 45 -5.51 -13.46 -3.71
CA GLU A 45 -5.45 -14.87 -3.37
C GLU A 45 -5.67 -15.10 -1.88
N ALA A 46 -4.99 -14.35 -1.03
CA ALA A 46 -5.10 -14.49 0.42
C ALA A 46 -6.49 -14.08 0.93
N TRP A 47 -7.13 -13.12 0.29
CA TRP A 47 -8.43 -12.57 0.71
C TRP A 47 -9.60 -13.11 -0.12
N ALA A 48 -9.37 -14.14 -0.94
CA ALA A 48 -10.37 -14.73 -1.82
C ALA A 48 -11.70 -15.09 -1.14
N PRO A 49 -11.73 -15.65 0.09
CA PRO A 49 -12.99 -15.99 0.73
C PRO A 49 -13.92 -14.81 0.99
N TYR A 50 -13.41 -13.59 1.01
CA TYR A 50 -14.18 -12.38 1.31
C TYR A 50 -14.56 -11.59 0.06
N ALA A 51 -14.07 -12.00 -1.12
CA ALA A 51 -14.33 -11.28 -2.36
C ALA A 51 -15.80 -11.43 -2.79
N VAL A 52 -16.34 -10.37 -3.39
CA VAL A 52 -17.69 -10.43 -3.99
C VAL A 52 -17.67 -11.37 -5.19
N ALA A 53 -18.65 -12.26 -5.28
CA ALA A 53 -18.74 -13.22 -6.37
C ALA A 53 -18.80 -12.50 -7.74
N GLY A 54 -17.95 -12.91 -8.65
CA GLY A 54 -17.88 -12.34 -10.00
C GLY A 54 -17.07 -11.05 -10.14
N ALA A 55 -16.57 -10.51 -9.02
CA ALA A 55 -15.72 -9.32 -9.07
C ALA A 55 -14.41 -9.62 -9.78
N GLN A 56 -13.96 -8.71 -10.64
CA GLN A 56 -12.74 -8.86 -11.42
C GLN A 56 -11.69 -7.85 -11.01
N GLY A 57 -10.45 -8.33 -10.85
CA GLY A 57 -9.31 -7.50 -10.57
C GLY A 57 -8.57 -7.07 -11.84
N PRO A 58 -7.45 -6.39 -11.68
CA PRO A 58 -6.64 -5.97 -12.82
C PRO A 58 -6.06 -7.19 -13.55
N THR A 59 -5.90 -7.05 -14.85
CA THR A 59 -5.36 -8.11 -15.71
C THR A 59 -3.91 -7.85 -16.12
N SER A 60 -3.37 -6.68 -15.80
CA SER A 60 -2.01 -6.31 -16.16
C SER A 60 -1.46 -5.23 -15.22
N PRO A 61 -0.12 -5.11 -15.14
CA PRO A 61 0.51 -4.00 -14.43
C PRO A 61 0.09 -2.62 -14.95
N ALA A 62 -0.20 -2.50 -16.26
CA ALA A 62 -0.61 -1.25 -16.86
C ALA A 62 -1.93 -0.72 -16.27
N GLU A 63 -2.89 -1.61 -16.02
CA GLU A 63 -4.16 -1.23 -15.38
C GLU A 63 -3.93 -0.69 -13.97
N VAL A 64 -3.03 -1.29 -13.22
CA VAL A 64 -2.66 -0.80 -11.90
C VAL A 64 -2.02 0.58 -12.02
N GLY A 65 -1.12 0.75 -12.97
CA GLY A 65 -0.43 2.02 -13.21
C GLY A 65 -1.39 3.16 -13.51
N GLU A 66 -2.48 2.90 -14.21
CA GLU A 66 -3.51 3.91 -14.51
C GLU A 66 -4.22 4.42 -13.25
N ALA A 67 -4.31 3.60 -12.22
CA ALA A 67 -4.94 3.98 -10.95
C ALA A 67 -3.98 4.71 -10.02
N LEU A 68 -2.67 4.62 -10.26
CA LEU A 68 -1.66 5.21 -9.39
C LEU A 68 -1.34 6.64 -9.80
N LYS A 69 -1.27 7.54 -8.82
CA LYS A 69 -0.87 8.93 -9.02
C LYS A 69 0.25 9.28 -8.04
N LYS A 70 1.13 10.17 -8.48
CA LYS A 70 2.22 10.64 -7.62
C LYS A 70 1.66 11.38 -6.41
N THR A 71 2.33 11.19 -5.29
CA THR A 71 1.99 11.85 -4.03
C THR A 71 3.28 12.34 -3.36
N THR A 72 3.14 13.05 -2.27
CA THR A 72 4.27 13.58 -1.51
C THR A 72 4.72 12.59 -0.44
N GLU A 73 5.93 12.74 0.03
CA GLU A 73 6.46 11.98 1.15
C GLU A 73 5.59 12.13 2.40
N GLU A 74 5.17 13.36 2.69
CA GLU A 74 4.31 13.66 3.83
C GLU A 74 2.97 12.92 3.75
N GLN A 75 2.35 12.93 2.57
CA GLN A 75 1.11 12.18 2.36
C GLN A 75 1.32 10.68 2.40
N ALA A 76 2.46 10.20 1.89
CA ALA A 76 2.79 8.79 1.96
C ALA A 76 2.84 8.28 3.40
N VAL A 77 3.46 9.06 4.31
CA VAL A 77 3.47 8.72 5.75
C VAL A 77 2.06 8.66 6.31
N ALA A 78 1.25 9.68 6.04
CA ALA A 78 -0.13 9.74 6.53
C ALA A 78 -0.98 8.57 6.01
N LEU A 79 -0.85 8.25 4.73
CA LEU A 79 -1.61 7.17 4.10
C LEU A 79 -1.15 5.80 4.58
N MET A 80 0.15 5.56 4.70
CA MET A 80 0.65 4.29 5.25
C MET A 80 0.17 4.10 6.70
N THR A 81 0.16 5.17 7.49
CA THR A 81 -0.35 5.13 8.85
C THR A 81 -1.83 4.74 8.85
N CYS A 82 -2.63 5.37 7.99
CA CYS A 82 -4.05 5.08 7.86
C CYS A 82 -4.30 3.64 7.40
N LEU A 83 -3.60 3.20 6.35
CA LEU A 83 -3.75 1.84 5.81
C LEU A 83 -3.36 0.76 6.82
N SER A 84 -2.40 1.04 7.69
CA SER A 84 -1.97 0.10 8.71
C SER A 84 -2.90 0.09 9.94
N ALA A 85 -3.39 1.26 10.34
CA ALA A 85 -4.08 1.42 11.63
C ALA A 85 -5.60 1.47 11.53
N GLU A 86 -6.15 1.93 10.41
CA GLU A 86 -7.59 2.16 10.25
C GLU A 86 -8.23 1.19 9.27
N ASP A 87 -9.47 0.80 9.56
CA ASP A 87 -10.23 -0.09 8.69
C ASP A 87 -10.90 0.71 7.57
N LEU A 88 -10.57 0.40 6.31
CA LEU A 88 -11.16 1.09 5.14
C LEU A 88 -12.66 0.81 4.99
N VAL A 89 -13.11 -0.37 5.42
CA VAL A 89 -14.54 -0.75 5.34
C VAL A 89 -15.36 0.03 6.35
N TYR A 90 -14.81 0.23 7.54
CA TYR A 90 -15.47 0.95 8.64
C TYR A 90 -14.57 2.10 9.09
N PRO A 91 -14.60 3.25 8.39
CA PRO A 91 -13.77 4.40 8.75
C PRO A 91 -13.95 4.82 10.20
N GLY A 92 -12.85 5.11 10.86
CA GLY A 92 -12.83 5.44 12.29
C GLY A 92 -12.60 4.25 13.19
N ARG A 93 -12.73 3.02 12.68
CA ARG A 93 -12.41 1.82 13.45
C ARG A 93 -10.89 1.60 13.43
N MET A 94 -10.27 1.81 14.58
CA MET A 94 -8.82 1.64 14.72
C MET A 94 -8.51 0.16 15.02
N ARG A 95 -7.54 -0.39 14.28
CA ARG A 95 -7.13 -1.80 14.38
C ARG A 95 -5.80 -1.97 15.09
N ARG A 96 -5.07 -0.87 15.27
CA ARG A 96 -3.83 -0.80 16.03
C ARG A 96 -3.54 0.65 16.40
N ASP A 97 -2.54 0.86 17.25
CA ASP A 97 -2.10 2.19 17.66
C ASP A 97 -1.56 2.97 16.46
N PRO A 98 -2.21 4.10 16.07
CA PRO A 98 -1.76 4.90 14.94
C PRO A 98 -0.37 5.51 15.14
N GLU A 99 0.03 5.82 16.36
CA GLU A 99 1.37 6.36 16.63
C GLU A 99 2.45 5.32 16.33
N HIS A 100 2.19 4.05 16.63
CA HIS A 100 3.11 2.97 16.31
C HIS A 100 3.24 2.79 14.80
N ALA A 101 2.11 2.82 14.10
CA ALA A 101 2.09 2.72 12.63
C ALA A 101 2.83 3.92 12.00
N ARG A 102 2.60 5.12 12.53
CA ARG A 102 3.24 6.34 12.02
C ARG A 102 4.76 6.27 12.15
N ARG A 103 5.26 5.81 13.28
CA ARG A 103 6.71 5.67 13.48
C ARG A 103 7.33 4.69 12.49
N ALA A 104 6.65 3.57 12.22
CA ALA A 104 7.11 2.62 11.22
C ALA A 104 7.11 3.23 9.82
N ALA A 105 6.04 3.95 9.45
CA ALA A 105 5.95 4.63 8.17
C ALA A 105 7.05 5.69 8.00
N GLU A 106 7.31 6.47 9.03
CA GLU A 106 8.40 7.47 9.00
C GLU A 106 9.78 6.83 8.79
N ARG A 107 10.01 5.66 9.38
CA ARG A 107 11.27 4.92 9.17
C ARG A 107 11.38 4.41 7.75
N VAL A 108 10.31 3.92 7.16
CA VAL A 108 10.29 3.46 5.76
C VAL A 108 10.66 4.63 4.85
N VAL A 109 10.02 5.76 5.03
CA VAL A 109 10.26 6.96 4.22
C VAL A 109 11.71 7.42 4.35
N ARG A 110 12.24 7.42 5.56
CA ARG A 110 13.62 7.82 5.82
C ARG A 110 14.62 6.90 5.11
N LEU A 111 14.37 5.59 5.12
CA LEU A 111 15.23 4.62 4.44
C LEU A 111 15.19 4.73 2.93
N LEU A 112 14.02 5.06 2.36
CA LEU A 112 13.92 5.27 0.92
C LEU A 112 14.64 6.54 0.46
N GLY A 113 14.80 7.51 1.34
CA GLY A 113 15.55 8.72 1.05
C GLY A 113 14.67 9.88 0.61
N TRP A 114 15.24 11.10 0.73
CA TRP A 114 14.53 12.34 0.44
C TRP A 114 14.16 12.51 -1.04
N ASP A 115 14.84 11.82 -1.93
CA ASP A 115 14.60 11.87 -3.37
C ASP A 115 13.70 10.74 -3.86
N ALA A 116 13.13 9.95 -2.95
CA ALA A 116 12.20 8.89 -3.29
C ALA A 116 10.95 9.45 -3.96
N VAL A 117 10.37 8.66 -4.86
CA VAL A 117 9.12 9.01 -5.53
C VAL A 117 8.03 8.10 -4.97
N TRP A 118 6.87 8.70 -4.68
CA TRP A 118 5.75 8.01 -4.05
C TRP A 118 4.50 8.05 -4.92
N TRP A 119 3.71 7.00 -4.86
CA TRP A 119 2.44 6.85 -5.59
C TRP A 119 1.36 6.29 -4.68
N THR A 120 0.11 6.60 -5.00
CA THR A 120 -1.05 6.05 -4.32
C THR A 120 -2.25 6.03 -5.27
N ASN A 121 -3.23 5.16 -4.98
CA ASN A 121 -4.52 5.18 -5.66
C ASN A 121 -5.56 6.01 -4.89
N ILE A 122 -5.18 6.60 -3.78
CA ILE A 122 -6.08 7.37 -2.91
C ILE A 122 -5.94 8.84 -3.21
N GLU A 123 -7.06 9.52 -3.47
CA GLU A 123 -7.09 10.96 -3.65
C GLU A 123 -7.75 11.60 -2.43
N PRO A 124 -7.05 12.47 -1.68
CA PRO A 124 -7.67 13.19 -0.58
C PRO A 124 -8.65 14.24 -1.12
N PHE A 125 -9.79 14.39 -0.43
CA PHE A 125 -10.76 15.43 -0.72
C PHE A 125 -11.39 15.91 0.60
N ASP A 126 -12.09 17.04 0.56
CA ASP A 126 -12.69 17.62 1.74
C ASP A 126 -13.66 16.63 2.41
N GLY A 127 -13.35 16.30 3.67
CA GLY A 127 -14.17 15.40 4.47
C GLY A 127 -13.94 13.92 4.26
N GLY A 128 -12.93 13.50 3.48
CA GLY A 128 -12.66 12.08 3.28
C GLY A 128 -11.62 11.78 2.20
N HIS A 129 -11.71 10.56 1.68
CA HIS A 129 -10.83 10.07 0.62
C HIS A 129 -11.65 9.40 -0.48
N ALA A 130 -11.26 9.63 -1.73
CA ALA A 130 -11.69 8.85 -2.88
C ALA A 130 -10.52 7.99 -3.34
N TRP A 131 -10.80 6.90 -4.03
CA TRP A 131 -9.74 6.06 -4.58
C TRP A 131 -10.11 5.51 -5.94
N ASN A 132 -9.07 5.20 -6.71
CA ASN A 132 -9.19 4.49 -7.98
C ASN A 132 -8.88 3.02 -7.72
N PRO A 133 -9.81 2.09 -7.95
CA PRO A 133 -9.59 0.69 -7.59
C PRO A 133 -8.35 0.08 -8.25
N VAL A 134 -7.60 -0.71 -7.49
CA VAL A 134 -6.45 -1.49 -7.97
C VAL A 134 -6.68 -2.99 -7.82
N SER A 135 -7.79 -3.41 -7.20
CA SER A 135 -8.10 -4.82 -6.95
C SER A 135 -9.56 -5.13 -7.26
N ARG A 136 -9.91 -6.41 -7.14
CA ARG A 136 -11.31 -6.86 -7.25
C ARG A 136 -12.13 -6.63 -5.98
N HIS A 137 -11.51 -6.19 -4.91
CA HIS A 137 -12.18 -5.98 -3.62
C HIS A 137 -12.95 -4.66 -3.61
N THR A 138 -13.98 -4.58 -2.76
CA THR A 138 -14.84 -3.41 -2.67
C THR A 138 -14.06 -2.18 -2.22
N PHE A 139 -13.15 -2.38 -1.29
CA PHE A 139 -12.30 -1.32 -0.76
C PHE A 139 -10.83 -1.69 -0.95
N ASP A 140 -10.05 -0.78 -1.48
CA ASP A 140 -8.59 -0.95 -1.52
C ASP A 140 -7.89 0.39 -1.42
N GLY A 141 -6.69 0.35 -0.86
CA GLY A 141 -5.81 1.50 -0.79
C GLY A 141 -4.37 1.01 -0.81
N VAL A 142 -3.53 1.66 -1.62
CA VAL A 142 -2.12 1.32 -1.76
C VAL A 142 -1.26 2.56 -1.73
N VAL A 143 -0.10 2.43 -1.09
CA VAL A 143 0.99 3.41 -1.16
C VAL A 143 2.23 2.65 -1.60
N ALA A 144 2.92 3.19 -2.59
CA ALA A 144 4.17 2.61 -3.09
C ALA A 144 5.23 3.68 -3.25
N GLY A 145 6.48 3.32 -3.00
CA GLY A 145 7.59 4.24 -3.12
C GLY A 145 8.83 3.57 -3.70
N VAL A 146 9.62 4.35 -4.38
CA VAL A 146 10.89 3.92 -4.99
C VAL A 146 11.99 4.88 -4.58
N GLY A 147 13.06 4.36 -4.03
CA GLY A 147 14.24 5.14 -3.65
C GLY A 147 15.37 4.24 -3.17
N ASN A 148 16.59 4.72 -3.26
CA ASN A 148 17.78 3.99 -2.81
C ASN A 148 17.85 2.55 -3.33
N GLY A 149 17.38 2.31 -4.56
CA GLY A 149 17.42 0.99 -5.19
C GLY A 149 16.36 0.01 -4.71
N ALA A 150 15.40 0.45 -3.91
CA ALA A 150 14.33 -0.40 -3.38
C ALA A 150 12.95 0.10 -3.80
N VAL A 151 12.00 -0.84 -3.85
CA VAL A 151 10.56 -0.54 -4.00
C VAL A 151 9.86 -1.08 -2.76
N VAL A 152 8.98 -0.26 -2.20
CA VAL A 152 8.11 -0.67 -1.10
C VAL A 152 6.66 -0.44 -1.51
N ALA A 153 5.75 -1.28 -1.02
CA ALA A 153 4.32 -1.09 -1.20
C ALA A 153 3.57 -1.60 0.02
N LEU A 154 2.51 -0.88 0.39
CA LEU A 154 1.60 -1.26 1.45
C LEU A 154 0.18 -1.18 0.90
N LEU A 155 -0.59 -2.26 1.04
CA LEU A 155 -1.93 -2.40 0.48
C LEU A 155 -2.89 -2.87 1.57
N GLN A 156 -4.03 -2.22 1.69
CA GLN A 156 -5.16 -2.77 2.45
C GLN A 156 -6.30 -3.08 1.48
N VAL A 157 -6.90 -4.25 1.63
CA VAL A 157 -8.11 -4.64 0.90
C VAL A 157 -9.20 -5.01 1.90
N GLY A 158 -10.47 -4.82 1.51
CA GLY A 158 -11.59 -5.18 2.35
C GLY A 158 -12.88 -5.27 1.56
N ASP A 159 -13.83 -6.01 2.10
CA ASP A 159 -15.19 -6.18 1.56
C ASP A 159 -16.18 -6.09 2.70
N ASP A 160 -17.31 -5.46 2.45
CA ASP A 160 -18.37 -5.32 3.45
C ASP A 160 -19.41 -6.44 3.37
#